data_02d4d92f59446ee545c564275e2c26a5
#
_entry.id   02d4d92f59446ee545c564275e2c26a5
#
_cell.length_a   1.000
_cell.length_b   1.000
_cell.length_c   1.000
_cell.angle_alpha   90.00
_cell.angle_beta   90.00
_cell.angle_gamma   90.00
#
_symmetry.space_group_name_H-M   'P 1'
#
loop_
_entity.id
_entity.type
_entity.pdbx_description
1 polymer ?
#
loop_
_entity_poly.entity_id
_entity_poly.type
_entity_poly.pdbx_seq_one_letter_code
_entity_poly.pdbx_strand_id
1 'polypeptide(L)'
;MSESGNTARLLSKYRPTQPIIACVMDEQVQRQLSLSWGITSLLMGPAKSTDELIEMSTALAKENGYLHNGELAVVTAGVPVGVSGTTNMIKIHMVGNCLSTGVGVGRENADLTSASGKACVCRTLDEVRAKFKPGMVLVVPSTTNEMLEYVRDAAALVVEEAGLNSHAAIAGKALLKPTIVGALGACSHIRDGLDIAVDCAHGSVQRLQA
;
A
#
# COMPACT_ATOMS: atom_id res chain seq x y z
N MET A 1 -15.09 2.49 -12.11
CA MET A 1 -16.28 3.32 -11.93
C MET A 1 -17.15 3.22 -13.17
N SER A 2 -18.47 3.24 -13.02
CA SER A 2 -19.40 3.04 -14.14
C SER A 2 -20.67 3.86 -13.91
N GLU A 3 -21.01 4.73 -14.84
CA GLU A 3 -22.22 5.56 -14.76
C GLU A 3 -23.48 4.71 -14.88
N SER A 4 -23.53 3.80 -15.85
CA SER A 4 -24.66 2.89 -16.10
C SER A 4 -24.52 1.51 -15.47
N GLY A 5 -23.42 1.20 -14.79
CA GLY A 5 -23.11 -0.13 -14.28
C GLY A 5 -22.68 -1.16 -15.35
N ASN A 6 -22.62 -0.77 -16.63
CA ASN A 6 -22.37 -1.72 -17.71
C ASN A 6 -20.97 -2.37 -17.61
N THR A 7 -19.93 -1.61 -17.34
CA THR A 7 -18.56 -2.12 -17.16
C THR A 7 -18.48 -3.13 -16.03
N ALA A 8 -19.13 -2.84 -14.91
CA ALA A 8 -19.16 -3.76 -13.77
C ALA A 8 -19.86 -5.08 -14.12
N ARG A 9 -21.01 -5.02 -14.84
CA ARG A 9 -21.71 -6.23 -15.31
C ARG A 9 -20.88 -7.04 -16.31
N LEU A 10 -20.13 -6.37 -17.20
CA LEU A 10 -19.23 -7.05 -18.14
C LEU A 10 -18.09 -7.76 -17.41
N LEU A 11 -17.46 -7.11 -16.43
CA LEU A 11 -16.43 -7.72 -15.59
C LEU A 11 -16.97 -8.92 -14.80
N SER A 12 -18.18 -8.80 -14.25
CA SER A 12 -18.87 -9.86 -13.50
C SER A 12 -19.04 -11.15 -14.30
N LYS A 13 -19.22 -11.07 -15.63
CA LYS A 13 -19.35 -12.24 -16.51
C LYS A 13 -18.10 -13.13 -16.51
N TYR A 14 -16.93 -12.55 -16.29
CA TYR A 14 -15.66 -13.29 -16.26
C TYR A 14 -15.36 -13.92 -14.89
N ARG A 15 -16.19 -13.65 -13.88
CA ARG A 15 -16.09 -14.18 -12.51
C ARG A 15 -14.67 -14.14 -11.94
N PRO A 16 -14.03 -12.94 -11.87
CA PRO A 16 -12.69 -12.81 -11.30
C PRO A 16 -12.70 -13.26 -9.84
N THR A 17 -11.56 -13.75 -9.36
CA THR A 17 -11.37 -14.13 -7.94
C THR A 17 -11.34 -12.91 -7.03
N GLN A 18 -10.91 -11.75 -7.54
CA GLN A 18 -10.90 -10.48 -6.83
C GLN A 18 -12.31 -9.87 -6.77
N PRO A 19 -12.68 -9.20 -5.67
CA PRO A 19 -13.96 -8.52 -5.55
C PRO A 19 -14.08 -7.38 -6.57
N ILE A 20 -15.27 -7.21 -7.15
CA ILE A 20 -15.57 -6.09 -8.05
C ILE A 20 -16.26 -5.01 -7.25
N ILE A 21 -15.59 -3.88 -7.01
CA ILE A 21 -16.17 -2.71 -6.34
C ILE A 21 -16.63 -1.72 -7.41
N ALA A 22 -17.93 -1.52 -7.51
CA ALA A 22 -18.53 -0.64 -8.49
C ALA A 22 -18.96 0.69 -7.83
N CYS A 23 -18.16 1.74 -8.00
CA CYS A 23 -18.54 3.08 -7.57
C CYS A 23 -19.47 3.69 -8.62
N VAL A 24 -20.70 4.06 -8.22
CA VAL A 24 -21.76 4.58 -9.07
C VAL A 24 -22.34 5.86 -8.47
N MET A 25 -22.93 6.72 -9.29
CA MET A 25 -23.53 7.99 -8.86
C MET A 25 -25.04 7.91 -8.68
N ASP A 26 -25.68 6.87 -9.20
CA ASP A 26 -27.14 6.69 -9.20
C ASP A 26 -27.54 5.52 -8.32
N GLU A 27 -28.45 5.75 -7.38
CA GLU A 27 -28.98 4.73 -6.48
C GLU A 27 -29.74 3.62 -7.21
N GLN A 28 -30.40 3.92 -8.33
CA GLN A 28 -31.09 2.90 -9.11
C GLN A 28 -30.09 1.94 -9.73
N VAL A 29 -28.98 2.45 -10.28
CA VAL A 29 -27.88 1.66 -10.81
C VAL A 29 -27.25 0.84 -9.69
N GLN A 30 -27.06 1.41 -8.52
CA GLN A 30 -26.54 0.71 -7.33
C GLN A 30 -27.42 -0.50 -6.99
N ARG A 31 -28.73 -0.31 -6.86
CA ARG A 31 -29.69 -1.39 -6.58
C ARG A 31 -29.70 -2.47 -7.66
N GLN A 32 -29.61 -2.08 -8.94
CA GLN A 32 -29.57 -3.02 -10.05
C GLN A 32 -28.32 -3.88 -10.04
N LEU A 33 -27.15 -3.32 -9.65
CA LEU A 33 -25.88 -4.05 -9.57
C LEU A 33 -25.87 -5.11 -8.46
N SER A 34 -26.68 -4.96 -7.42
CA SER A 34 -26.82 -5.97 -6.36
C SER A 34 -27.33 -7.33 -6.86
N LEU A 35 -27.93 -7.38 -8.06
CA LEU A 35 -28.34 -8.62 -8.71
C LEU A 35 -27.23 -9.26 -9.55
N SER A 36 -26.06 -8.64 -9.63
CA SER A 36 -24.93 -9.11 -10.44
C SER A 36 -23.90 -9.85 -9.58
N TRP A 37 -23.40 -10.95 -10.08
CA TRP A 37 -22.45 -11.79 -9.34
C TRP A 37 -21.16 -11.03 -8.99
N GLY A 38 -20.74 -11.16 -7.72
CA GLY A 38 -19.44 -10.68 -7.26
C GLY A 38 -19.26 -9.15 -7.30
N ILE A 39 -20.34 -8.38 -7.47
CA ILE A 39 -20.30 -6.93 -7.46
C ILE A 39 -20.76 -6.40 -6.09
N THR A 40 -19.92 -5.58 -5.49
CA THR A 40 -20.31 -4.68 -4.40
C THR A 40 -20.40 -3.26 -4.95
N SER A 41 -21.57 -2.65 -4.85
CA SER A 41 -21.82 -1.31 -5.37
C SER A 41 -21.79 -0.28 -4.26
N LEU A 42 -21.02 0.80 -4.46
CA LEU A 42 -20.88 1.93 -3.55
C LEU A 42 -21.39 3.21 -4.23
N LEU A 43 -22.17 4.01 -3.51
CA LEU A 43 -22.66 5.28 -4.00
C LEU A 43 -21.58 6.36 -3.80
N MET A 44 -21.27 7.11 -4.85
CA MET A 44 -20.22 8.12 -4.87
C MET A 44 -20.73 9.42 -5.50
N GLY A 45 -20.24 10.55 -5.01
CA GLY A 45 -20.52 11.85 -5.61
C GLY A 45 -19.84 12.05 -6.98
N PRO A 46 -20.19 13.10 -7.71
CA PRO A 46 -19.55 13.43 -8.98
C PRO A 46 -18.11 13.87 -8.77
N ALA A 47 -17.20 13.41 -9.64
CA ALA A 47 -15.81 13.83 -9.69
C ALA A 47 -15.57 14.78 -10.87
N LYS A 48 -14.69 15.78 -10.67
CA LYS A 48 -14.38 16.80 -11.68
C LYS A 48 -13.23 16.38 -12.61
N SER A 49 -12.39 15.46 -12.16
CA SER A 49 -11.25 14.96 -12.92
C SER A 49 -11.07 13.46 -12.75
N THR A 50 -10.26 12.86 -13.62
CA THR A 50 -9.92 11.44 -13.55
C THR A 50 -9.14 11.09 -12.27
N ASP A 51 -8.25 11.97 -11.83
CA ASP A 51 -7.47 11.74 -10.62
C ASP A 51 -8.35 11.84 -9.37
N GLU A 52 -9.20 12.84 -9.27
CA GLU A 52 -10.21 12.96 -8.20
C GLU A 52 -11.13 11.73 -8.15
N LEU A 53 -11.51 11.22 -9.33
CA LEU A 53 -12.31 10.02 -9.47
C LEU A 53 -11.64 8.80 -8.84
N ILE A 54 -10.35 8.61 -9.11
CA ILE A 54 -9.55 7.49 -8.58
C ILE A 54 -9.41 7.66 -7.07
N GLU A 55 -9.08 8.85 -6.59
CA GLU A 55 -8.93 9.14 -5.17
C GLU A 55 -10.22 8.91 -4.40
N MET A 56 -11.35 9.47 -4.86
CA MET A 56 -12.65 9.30 -4.22
C MET A 56 -13.10 7.84 -4.21
N SER A 57 -12.95 7.11 -5.33
CA SER A 57 -13.38 5.71 -5.41
C SER A 57 -12.54 4.79 -4.54
N THR A 58 -11.23 5.02 -4.46
CA THR A 58 -10.33 4.23 -3.61
C THR A 58 -10.50 4.56 -2.12
N ALA A 59 -10.71 5.85 -1.78
CA ALA A 59 -11.04 6.27 -0.42
C ALA A 59 -12.35 5.63 0.06
N LEU A 60 -13.41 5.70 -0.76
CA LEU A 60 -14.71 5.11 -0.44
C LEU A 60 -14.63 3.58 -0.26
N ALA A 61 -13.88 2.89 -1.11
CA ALA A 61 -13.68 1.45 -0.98
C ALA A 61 -12.88 1.10 0.29
N LYS A 62 -11.91 1.93 0.67
CA LYS A 62 -11.14 1.79 1.91
C LYS A 62 -12.00 2.03 3.16
N GLU A 63 -12.81 3.08 3.19
CA GLU A 63 -13.74 3.39 4.30
C GLU A 63 -14.74 2.26 4.55
N ASN A 64 -15.12 1.54 3.50
CA ASN A 64 -16.02 0.38 3.58
C ASN A 64 -15.27 -0.95 3.81
N GLY A 65 -13.94 -0.94 4.05
CA GLY A 65 -13.15 -2.13 4.38
C GLY A 65 -12.83 -3.05 3.21
N TYR A 66 -13.02 -2.61 1.96
CA TYR A 66 -12.71 -3.40 0.76
C TYR A 66 -11.28 -3.21 0.26
N LEU A 67 -10.59 -2.16 0.68
CA LEU A 67 -9.20 -1.87 0.35
C LEU A 67 -8.42 -1.44 1.58
N HIS A 68 -7.15 -1.84 1.63
CA HIS A 68 -6.23 -1.45 2.69
C HIS A 68 -5.02 -0.70 2.12
N ASN A 69 -4.36 0.10 2.96
CA ASN A 69 -3.14 0.80 2.53
C ASN A 69 -2.08 -0.21 2.09
N GLY A 70 -1.44 0.08 0.95
CA GLY A 70 -0.42 -0.79 0.36
C GLY A 70 -0.97 -1.86 -0.59
N GLU A 71 -2.28 -2.02 -0.69
CA GLU A 71 -2.88 -2.93 -1.68
C GLU A 71 -2.89 -2.30 -3.08
N LEU A 72 -2.84 -3.16 -4.09
CA LEU A 72 -2.97 -2.76 -5.48
C LEU A 72 -4.43 -2.90 -5.93
N ALA A 73 -5.01 -1.83 -6.40
CA ALA A 73 -6.32 -1.80 -7.03
C ALA A 73 -6.19 -1.63 -8.56
N VAL A 74 -6.91 -2.42 -9.32
CA VAL A 74 -7.07 -2.22 -10.76
C VAL A 74 -8.29 -1.33 -10.98
N VAL A 75 -8.06 -0.07 -11.33
CA VAL A 75 -9.11 0.92 -11.57
C VAL A 75 -9.45 0.95 -13.05
N THR A 76 -10.73 0.77 -13.37
CA THR A 76 -11.26 0.92 -14.73
C THR A 76 -12.24 2.07 -14.79
N ALA A 77 -12.09 2.96 -15.77
CA ALA A 77 -12.96 4.11 -15.95
C ALA A 77 -13.10 4.53 -17.43
N GLY A 78 -14.11 5.33 -17.71
CA GLY A 78 -14.23 6.07 -18.97
C GLY A 78 -13.64 7.48 -18.85
N VAL A 79 -12.80 7.87 -19.79
CA VAL A 79 -12.20 9.21 -19.88
C VAL A 79 -12.60 9.84 -21.22
N PRO A 80 -13.06 11.11 -21.24
CA PRO A 80 -13.26 12.03 -20.12
C PRO A 80 -14.44 11.64 -19.21
N VAL A 81 -14.38 12.08 -17.96
CA VAL A 81 -15.43 11.85 -16.95
C VAL A 81 -16.75 12.46 -17.42
N GLY A 82 -17.87 11.76 -17.23
CA GLY A 82 -19.20 12.23 -17.63
C GLY A 82 -19.61 11.86 -19.07
N VAL A 83 -18.80 11.11 -19.80
CA VAL A 83 -19.18 10.55 -21.11
C VAL A 83 -19.55 9.08 -20.96
N SER A 84 -20.84 8.79 -21.05
CA SER A 84 -21.37 7.42 -20.90
C SER A 84 -20.93 6.51 -22.06
N GLY A 85 -20.64 5.24 -21.73
CA GLY A 85 -20.40 4.19 -22.73
C GLY A 85 -18.94 3.95 -23.11
N THR A 86 -17.98 4.72 -22.58
CA THR A 86 -16.55 4.54 -22.88
C THR A 86 -15.77 4.06 -21.67
N THR A 87 -15.39 2.76 -21.63
CA THR A 87 -14.36 2.29 -20.69
C THR A 87 -13.06 2.18 -21.47
N ASN A 88 -12.19 3.19 -21.36
CA ASN A 88 -10.97 3.32 -22.16
C ASN A 88 -9.72 3.51 -21.29
N MET A 89 -9.86 3.43 -19.97
CA MET A 89 -8.74 3.52 -19.04
C MET A 89 -8.70 2.28 -18.14
N ILE A 90 -7.50 1.71 -18.01
CA ILE A 90 -7.14 0.73 -16.97
C ILE A 90 -5.89 1.25 -16.28
N LYS A 91 -5.95 1.44 -14.96
CA LYS A 91 -4.82 1.94 -14.16
C LYS A 91 -4.61 1.02 -12.97
N ILE A 92 -3.37 0.60 -12.75
CA ILE A 92 -2.96 -0.02 -11.49
C ILE A 92 -2.69 1.11 -10.51
N HIS A 93 -3.39 1.11 -9.39
CA HIS A 93 -3.30 2.14 -8.36
C HIS A 93 -2.95 1.51 -7.03
N MET A 94 -1.91 2.02 -6.37
CA MET A 94 -1.56 1.62 -5.02
C MET A 94 -2.36 2.45 -4.02
N VAL A 95 -3.06 1.77 -3.12
CA VAL A 95 -3.99 2.41 -2.18
C VAL A 95 -3.24 3.13 -1.05
N GLY A 96 -3.55 4.40 -0.83
CA GLY A 96 -2.98 5.21 0.24
C GLY A 96 -1.61 5.81 -0.07
N ASN A 97 -0.97 6.40 0.95
CA ASN A 97 0.34 7.04 0.88
C ASN A 97 1.49 6.01 1.00
N CYS A 98 1.36 4.87 0.31
CA CYS A 98 2.34 3.81 0.35
C CYS A 98 3.57 4.19 -0.48
N LEU A 99 4.74 4.15 0.15
CA LEU A 99 6.03 4.46 -0.46
C LEU A 99 6.73 3.21 -0.98
N SER A 100 6.53 2.07 -0.30
CA SER A 100 7.09 0.78 -0.67
C SER A 100 6.29 -0.36 -0.04
N THR A 101 6.33 -1.54 -0.65
CA THR A 101 5.71 -2.76 -0.14
C THR A 101 6.71 -3.90 -0.11
N GLY A 102 6.52 -4.82 0.83
CA GLY A 102 7.36 -6.00 0.99
C GLY A 102 6.67 -7.04 1.88
N VAL A 103 7.43 -7.93 2.47
CA VAL A 103 6.93 -8.96 3.36
C VAL A 103 7.27 -8.57 4.80
N GLY A 104 6.25 -8.38 5.63
CA GLY A 104 6.44 -8.14 7.05
C GLY A 104 6.92 -9.39 7.79
N VAL A 105 7.89 -9.23 8.64
CA VAL A 105 8.48 -10.29 9.47
C VAL A 105 7.84 -10.28 10.86
N GLY A 106 7.48 -11.45 11.39
CA GLY A 106 6.94 -11.56 12.75
C GLY A 106 5.47 -11.12 12.89
N ARG A 107 4.68 -11.23 11.83
CA ARG A 107 3.24 -10.89 11.80
C ARG A 107 2.40 -11.52 12.91
N GLU A 108 2.87 -12.60 13.51
CA GLU A 108 2.19 -13.35 14.56
C GLU A 108 2.33 -12.68 15.95
N ASN A 109 3.24 -11.71 16.07
CA ASN A 109 3.49 -11.00 17.33
C ASN A 109 2.94 -9.56 17.25
N ALA A 110 1.97 -9.23 18.09
CA ALA A 110 1.34 -7.92 18.11
C ALA A 110 2.33 -6.75 18.31
N ASP A 111 3.41 -6.98 19.06
CA ASP A 111 4.44 -5.98 19.33
C ASP A 111 5.33 -5.66 18.11
N LEU A 112 5.27 -6.50 17.07
CA LEU A 112 6.07 -6.37 15.85
C LEU A 112 5.24 -5.89 14.64
N THR A 113 4.00 -5.49 14.86
CA THR A 113 3.08 -5.19 13.74
C THR A 113 3.33 -3.84 13.11
N SER A 114 3.70 -2.82 13.89
CA SER A 114 3.90 -1.48 13.35
C SER A 114 4.86 -0.63 14.17
N ALA A 115 5.54 0.28 13.50
CA ALA A 115 6.32 1.35 14.13
C ALA A 115 6.37 2.57 13.22
N SER A 116 6.67 3.74 13.79
CA SER A 116 6.83 4.97 13.05
C SER A 116 8.09 5.72 13.47
N GLY A 117 8.64 6.49 12.54
CA GLY A 117 9.83 7.31 12.81
C GLY A 117 10.34 8.00 11.56
N LYS A 118 11.40 8.78 11.70
CA LYS A 118 12.08 9.38 10.56
C LYS A 118 12.86 8.33 9.78
N ALA A 119 12.70 8.31 8.47
CA ALA A 119 13.47 7.43 7.58
C ALA A 119 14.96 7.81 7.61
N CYS A 120 15.81 6.84 7.87
CA CYS A 120 17.25 6.91 7.65
C CYS A 120 17.58 6.03 6.45
N VAL A 121 17.68 6.63 5.27
CA VAL A 121 17.93 5.92 4.02
C VAL A 121 19.43 5.86 3.78
N CYS A 122 19.99 4.65 3.82
CA CYS A 122 21.42 4.41 3.67
C CYS A 122 21.69 3.24 2.72
N ARG A 123 22.71 3.38 1.89
CA ARG A 123 23.13 2.32 0.96
C ARG A 123 24.38 1.59 1.44
N THR A 124 25.14 2.20 2.33
CA THR A 124 26.39 1.66 2.88
C THR A 124 26.41 1.76 4.39
N LEU A 125 27.25 0.96 5.04
CA LEU A 125 27.46 1.01 6.49
C LEU A 125 27.99 2.37 6.96
N ASP A 126 28.85 2.99 6.17
CA ASP A 126 29.42 4.30 6.51
C ASP A 126 28.36 5.40 6.51
N GLU A 127 27.37 5.31 5.61
CA GLU A 127 26.20 6.20 5.64
C GLU A 127 25.36 5.97 6.89
N VAL A 128 25.17 4.70 7.32
CA VAL A 128 24.45 4.39 8.57
C VAL A 128 25.18 5.01 9.76
N ARG A 129 26.51 4.84 9.85
CA ARG A 129 27.33 5.43 10.91
C ARG A 129 27.22 6.96 10.97
N ALA A 130 27.13 7.60 9.81
CA ALA A 130 27.08 9.06 9.71
C ALA A 130 25.71 9.67 10.01
N LYS A 131 24.63 8.99 9.63
CA LYS A 131 23.27 9.58 9.60
C LYS A 131 22.33 9.03 10.66
N PHE A 132 22.49 7.76 11.05
CA PHE A 132 21.55 7.08 11.93
C PHE A 132 21.51 7.69 13.33
N LYS A 133 20.28 7.80 13.84
CA LYS A 133 20.02 8.17 15.24
C LYS A 133 19.01 7.17 15.83
N PRO A 134 19.11 6.85 17.13
CA PRO A 134 18.15 5.96 17.78
C PRO A 134 16.69 6.42 17.57
N GLY A 135 15.80 5.46 17.34
CA GLY A 135 14.39 5.71 17.07
C GLY A 135 14.04 6.04 15.60
N MET A 136 15.02 6.09 14.69
CA MET A 136 14.75 6.21 13.26
C MET A 136 14.35 4.87 12.64
N VAL A 137 13.65 4.91 11.51
CA VAL A 137 13.40 3.74 10.66
C VAL A 137 14.58 3.57 9.73
N LEU A 138 15.31 2.46 9.85
CA LEU A 138 16.47 2.16 9.01
C LEU A 138 16.01 1.56 7.68
N VAL A 139 16.35 2.22 6.56
CA VAL A 139 16.03 1.79 5.19
C VAL A 139 17.32 1.51 4.46
N VAL A 140 17.58 0.23 4.13
CA VAL A 140 18.84 -0.23 3.55
C VAL A 140 18.62 -1.30 2.47
N PRO A 141 19.56 -1.50 1.52
CA PRO A 141 19.45 -2.56 0.52
C PRO A 141 19.54 -3.95 1.16
N SER A 142 20.46 -4.15 2.10
CA SER A 142 20.68 -5.39 2.85
C SER A 142 21.31 -5.08 4.21
N THR A 143 21.32 -6.06 5.12
CA THR A 143 21.93 -5.89 6.45
C THR A 143 23.13 -6.81 6.62
N THR A 144 24.10 -6.37 7.44
CA THR A 144 25.28 -7.15 7.85
C THR A 144 25.37 -7.24 9.37
N ASN A 145 26.22 -8.12 9.88
CA ASN A 145 26.45 -8.26 11.31
C ASN A 145 26.91 -6.94 11.98
N GLU A 146 27.65 -6.11 11.26
CA GLU A 146 28.10 -4.80 11.74
C GLU A 146 26.98 -3.78 11.91
N MET A 147 25.82 -4.03 11.29
CA MET A 147 24.62 -3.17 11.40
C MET A 147 23.71 -3.55 12.58
N LEU A 148 23.97 -4.64 13.30
CA LEU A 148 23.07 -5.14 14.35
C LEU A 148 22.83 -4.14 15.49
N GLU A 149 23.84 -3.36 15.86
CA GLU A 149 23.69 -2.31 16.87
C GLU A 149 22.68 -1.23 16.42
N TYR A 150 22.72 -0.83 15.16
CA TYR A 150 21.78 0.15 14.58
C TYR A 150 20.37 -0.43 14.44
N VAL A 151 20.26 -1.71 14.06
CA VAL A 151 18.94 -2.40 13.99
C VAL A 151 18.31 -2.48 15.37
N ARG A 152 19.10 -2.75 16.43
CA ARG A 152 18.61 -2.77 17.81
C ARG A 152 18.04 -1.42 18.25
N ASP A 153 18.70 -0.32 17.87
CA ASP A 153 18.32 1.02 18.28
C ASP A 153 17.30 1.68 17.32
N ALA A 154 17.01 1.03 16.17
CA ALA A 154 16.00 1.48 15.21
C ALA A 154 14.57 1.28 15.73
N ALA A 155 13.65 2.14 15.29
CA ALA A 155 12.22 1.94 15.49
C ALA A 155 11.68 0.78 14.64
N ALA A 156 12.14 0.68 13.38
CA ALA A 156 11.83 -0.39 12.45
C ALA A 156 12.93 -0.55 11.41
N LEU A 157 12.89 -1.66 10.68
CA LEU A 157 13.82 -2.00 9.61
C LEU A 157 13.07 -2.24 8.29
N VAL A 158 13.52 -1.61 7.21
CA VAL A 158 13.00 -1.78 5.85
C VAL A 158 14.16 -2.16 4.94
N VAL A 159 14.07 -3.33 4.27
CA VAL A 159 15.18 -3.89 3.50
C VAL A 159 14.70 -4.30 2.10
N GLU A 160 15.49 -3.93 1.08
CA GLU A 160 15.21 -4.33 -0.31
C GLU A 160 15.46 -5.81 -0.55
N GLU A 161 16.43 -6.41 0.16
CA GLU A 161 16.72 -7.83 0.08
C GLU A 161 15.49 -8.65 0.49
N ALA A 162 15.10 -9.60 -0.36
CA ALA A 162 13.94 -10.45 -0.14
C ALA A 162 14.31 -11.73 0.61
N GLY A 163 13.33 -12.26 1.34
CA GLY A 163 13.41 -13.59 1.97
C GLY A 163 13.24 -13.54 3.48
N LEU A 164 12.35 -14.40 3.99
CA LEU A 164 12.10 -14.56 5.43
C LEU A 164 13.27 -15.23 6.19
N ASN A 165 14.24 -15.78 5.45
CA ASN A 165 15.48 -16.34 5.97
C ASN A 165 16.69 -15.41 5.74
N SER A 166 16.47 -14.18 5.26
CA SER A 166 17.54 -13.19 5.11
C SER A 166 18.09 -12.77 6.47
N HIS A 167 19.32 -12.23 6.46
CA HIS A 167 19.95 -11.71 7.69
C HIS A 167 19.05 -10.66 8.36
N ALA A 168 18.43 -9.77 7.58
CA ALA A 168 17.50 -8.75 8.07
C ALA A 168 16.27 -9.35 8.76
N ALA A 169 15.66 -10.40 8.18
CA ALA A 169 14.51 -11.07 8.77
C ALA A 169 14.84 -11.75 10.11
N ILE A 170 15.98 -12.43 10.16
CA ILE A 170 16.45 -13.10 11.38
C ILE A 170 16.80 -12.07 12.47
N ALA A 171 17.54 -11.02 12.12
CA ALA A 171 17.91 -9.95 13.03
C ALA A 171 16.70 -9.21 13.59
N GLY A 172 15.74 -8.83 12.72
CA GLY A 172 14.51 -8.16 13.11
C GLY A 172 13.67 -8.98 14.09
N LYS A 173 13.56 -10.29 13.85
CA LYS A 173 12.84 -11.22 14.72
C LYS A 173 13.54 -11.38 16.07
N ALA A 174 14.88 -11.56 16.06
CA ALA A 174 15.67 -11.75 17.27
C ALA A 174 15.71 -10.49 18.16
N LEU A 175 15.72 -9.31 17.54
CA LEU A 175 15.76 -8.02 18.24
C LEU A 175 14.37 -7.42 18.50
N LEU A 176 13.30 -8.15 18.17
CA LEU A 176 11.90 -7.72 18.32
C LEU A 176 11.64 -6.37 17.64
N LYS A 177 12.09 -6.22 16.40
CA LYS A 177 11.89 -5.00 15.60
C LYS A 177 10.92 -5.23 14.45
N PRO A 178 9.92 -4.35 14.26
CA PRO A 178 9.10 -4.35 13.05
C PRO A 178 10.01 -4.30 11.83
N THR A 179 9.91 -5.32 10.96
CA THR A 179 10.81 -5.47 9.82
C THR A 179 10.03 -5.82 8.57
N ILE A 180 10.32 -5.12 7.48
CA ILE A 180 9.83 -5.43 6.13
C ILE A 180 11.04 -5.82 5.28
N VAL A 181 10.97 -6.99 4.64
CA VAL A 181 11.95 -7.48 3.68
C VAL A 181 11.35 -7.55 2.27
N GLY A 182 12.20 -7.48 1.25
CA GLY A 182 11.75 -7.47 -0.14
C GLY A 182 11.07 -6.16 -0.56
N ALA A 183 11.36 -5.07 0.12
CA ALA A 183 10.86 -3.72 -0.20
C ALA A 183 11.63 -3.13 -1.39
N LEU A 184 11.44 -3.72 -2.57
CA LEU A 184 12.21 -3.37 -3.79
C LEU A 184 12.09 -1.87 -4.11
N GLY A 185 13.23 -1.21 -4.32
CA GLY A 185 13.32 0.21 -4.62
C GLY A 185 13.04 1.14 -3.43
N ALA A 186 12.94 0.63 -2.20
CA ALA A 186 12.67 1.44 -1.01
C ALA A 186 13.72 2.55 -0.82
N CYS A 187 15.01 2.24 -1.02
CA CYS A 187 16.09 3.23 -0.94
C CYS A 187 16.03 4.33 -2.02
N SER A 188 15.22 4.16 -3.06
CA SER A 188 15.03 5.14 -4.13
C SER A 188 13.70 5.89 -4.00
N HIS A 189 12.67 5.25 -3.48
CA HIS A 189 11.32 5.80 -3.34
C HIS A 189 11.14 6.58 -2.04
N ILE A 190 11.82 6.16 -0.98
CA ILE A 190 11.73 6.81 0.34
C ILE A 190 12.81 7.90 0.42
N ARG A 191 12.39 9.11 0.75
CA ARG A 191 13.34 10.22 0.98
C ARG A 191 13.90 10.16 2.39
N ASP A 192 15.20 10.42 2.52
CA ASP A 192 15.88 10.53 3.81
C ASP A 192 15.25 11.63 4.69
N GLY A 193 15.06 11.36 5.96
CA GLY A 193 14.44 12.27 6.92
C GLY A 193 12.90 12.39 6.86
N LEU A 194 12.22 11.67 5.95
CA LEU A 194 10.76 11.66 5.86
C LEU A 194 10.15 10.92 7.06
N ASP A 195 9.05 11.44 7.61
CA ASP A 195 8.28 10.74 8.63
C ASP A 195 7.46 9.61 7.99
N ILE A 196 7.75 8.37 8.38
CA ILE A 196 7.14 7.16 7.81
C ILE A 196 6.60 6.23 8.89
N ALA A 197 5.57 5.47 8.53
CA ALA A 197 5.05 4.36 9.30
C ALA A 197 5.35 3.04 8.57
N VAL A 198 5.80 2.05 9.31
CA VAL A 198 6.06 0.69 8.86
C VAL A 198 4.94 -0.18 9.40
N ASP A 199 4.19 -0.84 8.53
CA ASP A 199 3.11 -1.77 8.87
C ASP A 199 3.49 -3.18 8.39
N CYS A 200 3.94 -4.00 9.32
CA CYS A 200 4.35 -5.38 9.03
C CYS A 200 3.16 -6.31 8.81
N ALA A 201 1.97 -6.00 9.34
CA ALA A 201 0.78 -6.82 9.12
C ALA A 201 0.39 -6.83 7.63
N HIS A 202 0.44 -5.65 7.00
CA HIS A 202 0.12 -5.48 5.58
C HIS A 202 1.38 -5.43 4.69
N GLY A 203 2.59 -5.45 5.28
CA GLY A 203 3.85 -5.38 4.53
C GLY A 203 4.03 -4.04 3.80
N SER A 204 3.59 -2.93 4.38
CA SER A 204 3.61 -1.62 3.74
C SER A 204 4.41 -0.57 4.52
N VAL A 205 5.07 0.31 3.78
CA VAL A 205 5.72 1.51 4.31
C VAL A 205 4.97 2.73 3.80
N GLN A 206 4.47 3.56 4.69
CA GLN A 206 3.58 4.67 4.38
C GLN A 206 4.18 6.00 4.83
N ARG A 207 3.89 7.07 4.09
CA ARG A 207 4.20 8.42 4.54
C ARG A 207 3.22 8.84 5.62
N LEU A 208 3.73 9.31 6.76
CA LEU A 208 2.89 10.01 7.73
C LEU A 208 2.56 11.40 7.20
N GLN A 209 1.27 11.74 7.21
CA GLN A 209 0.83 13.12 6.95
C GLN A 209 1.07 13.93 8.23
N ALA A 210 1.68 15.09 8.07
CA ALA A 210 1.85 16.07 9.14
C ALA A 210 0.52 16.74 9.45
#